data_51469dbc558ba03a4810f0450a2e487c
#
_entry.id   51469dbc558ba03a4810f0450a2e487c
#
_cell.length_a   1.000
_cell.length_b   1.000
_cell.length_c   1.000
_cell.angle_alpha   90.00
_cell.angle_beta   90.00
_cell.angle_gamma   90.00
#
_symmetry.space_group_name_H-M   'P 1'
#
loop_
_entity.id
_entity.type
_entity.pdbx_description
1 polymer ?
#
loop_
_entity_poly.entity_id
_entity_poly.type
_entity_poly.pdbx_seq_one_letter_code
_entity_poly.pdbx_strand_id
1 'polypeptide(L)'
;LPFREASVLQQDALMAALEEGKNRLMNTGLFSTVNVVLDQIDTDNQVDIRVEVVEAWYPYLIPVFELADRNFNVWFVEYERDFRRTNYGLHFYHFNISGRGDRFELLGQQGFTHKYETEYYAPFLSSKRKKTGLFVNLLYTNNRDLNFATANNQQVFYRDPDQFLFSRRRFILGLEHRNSIYLTQGLSLGGYKYIIDEYVESDLNSDFLLGQQQQRFFSLEYTVLWDKRDERPYPMDGIYSRSVLRKEGLGLFKESNNLFLSTDFRYYKQFTER
;
A
#
# COMPACT_ATOMS: atom_id res chain seq x y z
N LEU A 1 -23.12 13.70 -1.29
CA LEU A 1 -24.33 13.56 -0.47
C LEU A 1 -25.30 12.59 -1.17
N PRO A 2 -26.16 11.85 -0.43
CA PRO A 2 -27.06 10.84 -1.00
C PRO A 2 -28.30 11.42 -1.71
N PHE A 3 -28.53 12.72 -1.60
CA PHE A 3 -29.69 13.42 -2.22
C PHE A 3 -29.22 14.44 -3.25
N ARG A 4 -30.12 14.74 -4.20
CA ARG A 4 -29.96 15.81 -5.19
C ARG A 4 -30.60 17.08 -4.68
N GLU A 5 -30.15 18.24 -5.19
CA GLU A 5 -30.81 19.51 -4.96
C GLU A 5 -32.31 19.39 -5.33
N ALA A 6 -33.17 20.01 -4.52
CA ALA A 6 -34.62 20.06 -4.68
C ALA A 6 -35.33 18.67 -4.74
N SER A 7 -34.82 17.65 -4.07
CA SER A 7 -35.56 16.40 -3.89
C SER A 7 -36.60 16.51 -2.76
N VAL A 8 -37.82 16.02 -2.98
CA VAL A 8 -38.82 15.92 -1.91
C VAL A 8 -38.57 14.64 -1.11
N LEU A 9 -38.34 14.77 0.20
CA LEU A 9 -38.11 13.66 1.12
C LEU A 9 -39.12 13.77 2.29
N GLN A 10 -39.56 12.61 2.80
CA GLN A 10 -40.24 12.57 4.08
C GLN A 10 -39.21 12.83 5.21
N GLN A 11 -39.66 13.35 6.35
CA GLN A 11 -38.78 13.77 7.43
C GLN A 11 -37.81 12.66 7.89
N ASP A 12 -38.31 11.43 8.06
CA ASP A 12 -37.48 10.28 8.48
C ASP A 12 -36.45 9.91 7.41
N ALA A 13 -36.83 9.98 6.12
CA ALA A 13 -35.94 9.73 5.02
C ALA A 13 -34.81 10.81 4.91
N LEU A 14 -35.19 12.07 5.21
CA LEU A 14 -34.20 13.15 5.27
C LEU A 14 -33.19 12.93 6.38
N MET A 15 -33.63 12.60 7.60
CA MET A 15 -32.72 12.33 8.73
C MET A 15 -31.79 11.17 8.44
N ALA A 16 -32.30 10.07 7.88
CA ALA A 16 -31.49 8.94 7.46
C ALA A 16 -30.43 9.31 6.38
N ALA A 17 -30.83 10.12 5.40
CA ALA A 17 -29.93 10.61 4.36
C ALA A 17 -28.83 11.55 4.90
N LEU A 18 -29.16 12.39 5.89
CA LEU A 18 -28.19 13.26 6.58
C LEU A 18 -27.15 12.44 7.35
N GLU A 19 -27.61 11.44 8.11
CA GLU A 19 -26.73 10.55 8.86
C GLU A 19 -25.83 9.73 7.92
N GLU A 20 -26.37 9.19 6.84
CA GLU A 20 -25.58 8.52 5.81
C GLU A 20 -24.56 9.46 5.16
N GLY A 21 -24.96 10.71 4.87
CA GLY A 21 -24.06 11.74 4.33
C GLY A 21 -22.93 12.08 5.27
N LYS A 22 -23.21 12.24 6.57
CA LYS A 22 -22.23 12.46 7.63
C LYS A 22 -21.24 11.28 7.70
N ASN A 23 -21.75 10.05 7.75
CA ASN A 23 -20.92 8.85 7.82
C ASN A 23 -20.04 8.69 6.57
N ARG A 24 -20.55 9.02 5.39
CA ARG A 24 -19.75 9.03 4.15
C ARG A 24 -18.61 10.03 4.20
N LEU A 25 -18.83 11.24 4.73
CA LEU A 25 -17.78 12.26 4.90
C LEU A 25 -16.75 11.81 5.94
N MET A 26 -17.18 11.30 7.10
CA MET A 26 -16.28 10.75 8.12
C MET A 26 -15.44 9.59 7.58
N ASN A 27 -16.04 8.70 6.81
CA ASN A 27 -15.36 7.53 6.20
C ASN A 27 -14.34 7.91 5.11
N THR A 28 -14.30 9.17 4.66
CA THR A 28 -13.21 9.64 3.79
C THR A 28 -11.87 9.72 4.52
N GLY A 29 -11.88 9.84 5.86
CA GLY A 29 -10.68 10.09 6.66
C GLY A 29 -10.11 11.51 6.53
N LEU A 30 -10.80 12.40 5.81
CA LEU A 30 -10.35 13.78 5.58
C LEU A 30 -10.75 14.73 6.70
N PHE A 31 -11.70 14.34 7.53
CA PHE A 31 -12.25 15.19 8.58
C PHE A 31 -12.15 14.50 9.94
N SER A 32 -11.79 15.25 10.95
CA SER A 32 -11.83 14.82 12.36
C SER A 32 -13.24 14.93 12.95
N THR A 33 -14.03 15.90 12.45
CA THR A 33 -15.41 16.11 12.88
C THR A 33 -16.25 16.53 11.67
N VAL A 34 -17.45 15.96 11.59
CA VAL A 34 -18.47 16.36 10.62
C VAL A 34 -19.78 16.55 11.35
N ASN A 35 -20.32 17.76 11.32
CA ASN A 35 -21.66 18.10 11.80
C ASN A 35 -22.54 18.48 10.63
N VAL A 36 -23.72 17.89 10.57
CA VAL A 36 -24.72 18.22 9.56
C VAL A 36 -25.90 18.82 10.29
N VAL A 37 -26.18 20.08 10.01
CA VAL A 37 -27.22 20.86 10.68
C VAL A 37 -28.26 21.32 9.67
N LEU A 38 -29.53 21.24 10.06
CA LEU A 38 -30.63 21.86 9.32
C LEU A 38 -30.69 23.34 9.72
N ASP A 39 -30.44 24.24 8.80
CA ASP A 39 -30.27 25.67 9.10
C ASP A 39 -31.61 26.44 9.11
N GLN A 40 -32.44 26.26 8.10
CA GLN A 40 -33.76 26.88 8.03
C GLN A 40 -34.76 26.00 7.26
N ILE A 41 -36.01 26.06 7.67
CA ILE A 41 -37.14 25.53 6.90
C ILE A 41 -37.92 26.77 6.39
N ASP A 42 -37.85 27.01 5.09
CA ASP A 42 -38.59 28.12 4.48
C ASP A 42 -40.07 27.78 4.35
N THR A 43 -40.90 28.82 4.10
CA THR A 43 -42.35 28.71 3.92
C THR A 43 -42.75 27.77 2.79
N ASP A 44 -41.87 27.48 1.86
CA ASP A 44 -42.05 26.55 0.73
C ASP A 44 -41.59 25.12 1.04
N ASN A 45 -41.38 24.74 2.32
CA ASN A 45 -40.84 23.44 2.73
C ASN A 45 -39.41 23.13 2.17
N GLN A 46 -38.66 24.13 1.83
CA GLN A 46 -37.25 23.98 1.47
C GLN A 46 -36.38 23.98 2.73
N VAL A 47 -35.41 23.10 2.77
CA VAL A 47 -34.51 22.91 3.91
C VAL A 47 -33.10 23.18 3.47
N ASP A 48 -32.48 24.17 4.12
CA ASP A 48 -31.03 24.40 3.96
C ASP A 48 -30.22 23.50 4.87
N ILE A 49 -29.25 22.79 4.28
CA ILE A 49 -28.37 21.89 4.99
C ILE A 49 -27.00 22.53 5.07
N ARG A 50 -26.56 22.84 6.31
CA ARG A 50 -25.22 23.29 6.59
C ARG A 50 -24.34 22.11 7.01
N VAL A 51 -23.23 21.94 6.32
CA VAL A 51 -22.23 20.92 6.67
C VAL A 51 -21.02 21.64 7.26
N GLU A 52 -20.81 21.48 8.56
CA GLU A 52 -19.67 22.00 9.28
C GLU A 52 -18.62 20.89 9.43
N VAL A 53 -17.40 21.15 8.98
CA VAL A 53 -16.32 20.15 9.00
C VAL A 53 -15.07 20.73 9.66
N VAL A 54 -14.37 19.86 10.39
CA VAL A 54 -13.03 20.15 10.88
C VAL A 54 -12.10 19.17 10.17
N GLU A 55 -11.11 19.71 9.47
CA GLU A 55 -10.14 18.87 8.76
C GLU A 55 -9.32 18.02 9.74
N ALA A 56 -8.95 16.80 9.30
CA ALA A 56 -8.03 15.97 10.04
C ALA A 56 -6.60 16.50 9.88
N TRP A 57 -5.72 16.08 10.78
CA TRP A 57 -4.29 16.32 10.63
C TRP A 57 -3.74 15.37 9.54
N TYR A 58 -3.09 15.89 8.52
CA TYR A 58 -2.63 15.10 7.38
C TYR A 58 -1.16 14.71 7.41
N PRO A 59 -0.21 15.59 7.84
CA PRO A 59 1.21 15.24 7.86
C PRO A 59 1.59 14.51 9.15
N TYR A 60 2.32 13.41 9.01
CA TYR A 60 2.90 12.66 10.13
C TYR A 60 4.38 12.42 9.86
N LEU A 61 5.21 12.63 10.85
CA LEU A 61 6.62 12.30 10.84
C LEU A 61 6.90 11.31 11.97
N ILE A 62 7.26 10.10 11.61
CA ILE A 62 7.47 8.99 12.55
C ILE A 62 8.94 8.61 12.52
N PRO A 63 9.66 8.69 13.65
CA PRO A 63 11.02 8.17 13.73
C PRO A 63 11.01 6.65 13.56
N VAL A 64 11.96 6.13 12.79
CA VAL A 64 12.19 4.70 12.61
C VAL A 64 13.41 4.31 13.41
N PHE A 65 13.28 3.29 14.25
CA PHE A 65 14.37 2.62 14.92
C PHE A 65 14.08 1.12 14.95
N GLU A 66 14.91 0.34 14.29
CA GLU A 66 14.75 -1.10 14.14
C GLU A 66 16.06 -1.82 14.38
N LEU A 67 16.00 -3.00 14.96
CA LEU A 67 17.14 -3.89 15.03
C LEU A 67 17.21 -4.72 13.74
N ALA A 68 18.41 -4.95 13.23
CA ALA A 68 18.62 -5.84 12.08
C ALA A 68 18.37 -7.31 12.42
N ASP A 69 18.34 -7.64 13.71
CA ASP A 69 18.19 -8.98 14.24
C ASP A 69 16.73 -9.33 14.54
N ARG A 70 16.44 -10.63 14.57
CA ARG A 70 15.05 -11.15 14.74
C ARG A 70 14.37 -10.70 16.02
N ASN A 71 15.14 -10.48 17.08
CA ASN A 71 14.61 -10.05 18.37
C ASN A 71 15.68 -9.33 19.19
N PHE A 72 15.22 -8.61 20.20
CA PHE A 72 16.07 -7.84 21.10
C PHE A 72 17.11 -8.69 21.84
N ASN A 73 16.77 -9.91 22.23
CA ASN A 73 17.69 -10.77 23.00
C ASN A 73 18.91 -11.19 22.16
N VAL A 74 18.70 -11.51 20.89
CA VAL A 74 19.82 -11.83 19.96
C VAL A 74 20.77 -10.63 19.85
N TRP A 75 20.24 -9.44 19.61
CA TRP A 75 21.04 -8.23 19.54
C TRP A 75 21.74 -7.90 20.86
N PHE A 76 21.04 -8.07 22.00
CA PHE A 76 21.56 -7.67 23.30
C PHE A 76 22.62 -8.66 23.85
N VAL A 77 22.42 -9.96 23.68
CA VAL A 77 23.26 -11.02 24.25
C VAL A 77 24.27 -11.56 23.24
N GLU A 78 23.81 -11.95 22.04
CA GLU A 78 24.68 -12.60 21.06
C GLU A 78 25.58 -11.60 20.33
N TYR A 79 25.08 -10.37 20.06
CA TYR A 79 25.83 -9.32 19.36
C TYR A 79 26.26 -8.17 20.28
N GLU A 80 26.25 -8.37 21.58
CA GLU A 80 26.81 -7.44 22.59
C GLU A 80 26.36 -5.99 22.39
N ARG A 81 25.12 -5.75 21.93
CA ARG A 81 24.52 -4.44 21.64
C ARG A 81 25.25 -3.68 20.51
N ASP A 82 25.73 -4.37 19.50
CA ASP A 82 26.39 -3.72 18.36
C ASP A 82 25.43 -2.80 17.61
N PHE A 83 25.57 -1.48 17.76
CA PHE A 83 24.74 -0.48 17.09
C PHE A 83 24.92 -0.44 15.58
N ARG A 84 25.98 -1.03 15.01
CA ARG A 84 26.10 -1.19 13.55
C ARG A 84 25.02 -2.10 12.99
N ARG A 85 24.33 -2.86 13.85
CA ARG A 85 23.21 -3.75 13.53
C ARG A 85 21.86 -3.10 13.81
N THR A 86 21.79 -1.79 13.76
CA THR A 86 20.55 -1.03 13.93
C THR A 86 20.22 -0.24 12.66
N ASN A 87 18.95 -0.03 12.44
CA ASN A 87 18.43 0.85 11.43
C ASN A 87 17.75 2.06 12.10
N TYR A 88 17.98 3.23 11.56
CA TYR A 88 17.37 4.46 12.04
C TYR A 88 16.99 5.35 10.87
N GLY A 89 15.94 6.12 11.05
CA GLY A 89 15.44 6.94 9.97
C GLY A 89 14.19 7.72 10.32
N LEU A 90 13.54 8.20 9.27
CA LEU A 90 12.29 8.95 9.35
C LEU A 90 11.31 8.42 8.31
N HIS A 91 10.05 8.30 8.72
CA HIS A 91 8.94 7.97 7.86
C HIS A 91 7.96 9.14 7.86
N PHE A 92 7.83 9.80 6.73
CA PHE A 92 6.91 10.91 6.52
C PHE A 92 5.68 10.40 5.75
N TYR A 93 4.50 10.72 6.27
CA TYR A 93 3.21 10.51 5.62
C TYR A 93 2.51 11.83 5.42
N HIS A 94 1.83 11.98 4.32
CA HIS A 94 0.89 13.07 4.12
C HIS A 94 -0.36 12.54 3.42
N PHE A 95 -1.48 12.64 4.11
CA PHE A 95 -2.79 12.31 3.57
C PHE A 95 -3.42 13.58 3.00
N ASN A 96 -3.90 13.53 1.75
CA ASN A 96 -4.60 14.65 1.12
C ASN A 96 -3.73 15.85 0.68
N ILE A 97 -2.55 15.60 0.08
CA ILE A 97 -1.68 16.65 -0.47
C ILE A 97 -2.40 17.51 -1.51
N SER A 98 -3.15 16.89 -2.41
CA SER A 98 -3.83 17.60 -3.52
C SER A 98 -5.28 17.95 -3.24
N GLY A 99 -5.80 17.68 -2.03
CA GLY A 99 -7.21 17.87 -1.68
C GLY A 99 -8.15 16.80 -2.24
N ARG A 100 -7.61 15.66 -2.75
CA ARG A 100 -8.37 14.58 -3.38
C ARG A 100 -8.33 13.26 -2.61
N GLY A 101 -7.82 13.28 -1.36
CA GLY A 101 -7.65 12.09 -0.56
C GLY A 101 -6.48 11.21 -1.03
N ASP A 102 -5.50 11.83 -1.66
CA ASP A 102 -4.26 11.17 -2.08
C ASP A 102 -3.32 10.97 -0.88
N ARG A 103 -2.46 9.96 -1.01
CA ARG A 103 -1.48 9.61 0.02
C ARG A 103 -0.07 9.70 -0.56
N PHE A 104 0.79 10.38 0.15
CA PHE A 104 2.21 10.43 -0.11
C PHE A 104 2.97 9.88 1.08
N GLU A 105 3.94 9.02 0.80
CA GLU A 105 4.84 8.45 1.80
C GLU A 105 6.28 8.62 1.36
N LEU A 106 7.14 8.97 2.32
CA LEU A 106 8.58 9.06 2.12
C LEU A 106 9.28 8.40 3.31
N LEU A 107 10.00 7.33 3.06
CA LEU A 107 10.83 6.65 4.04
C LEU A 107 12.31 6.86 3.71
N GLY A 108 13.05 7.39 4.67
CA GLY A 108 14.51 7.45 4.65
C GLY A 108 15.09 6.71 5.85
N GLN A 109 15.82 5.63 5.60
CA GLN A 109 16.41 4.78 6.63
C GLN A 109 17.87 4.52 6.30
N GLN A 110 18.72 4.57 7.32
CA GLN A 110 20.13 4.25 7.27
C GLN A 110 20.53 3.27 8.40
N GLY A 111 21.76 2.82 8.39
CA GLY A 111 22.30 1.87 9.35
C GLY A 111 22.67 0.56 8.69
N PHE A 112 22.27 -0.57 9.26
CA PHE A 112 22.55 -1.90 8.72
C PHE A 112 21.96 -2.10 7.32
N THR A 113 20.73 -1.62 7.13
CA THR A 113 20.07 -1.56 5.82
C THR A 113 19.82 -0.09 5.44
N HIS A 114 20.29 0.33 4.27
CA HIS A 114 19.87 1.59 3.69
C HIS A 114 18.60 1.37 2.91
N LYS A 115 17.53 2.13 3.22
CA LYS A 115 16.25 2.07 2.52
C LYS A 115 15.72 3.47 2.29
N TYR A 116 15.45 3.78 1.02
CA TYR A 116 14.79 5.01 0.60
C TYR A 116 13.60 4.60 -0.25
N GLU A 117 12.41 4.96 0.19
CA GLU A 117 11.18 4.61 -0.49
C GLU A 117 10.27 5.82 -0.59
N THR A 118 9.70 6.03 -1.76
CA THR A 118 8.68 7.04 -2.00
C THR A 118 7.47 6.36 -2.60
N GLU A 119 6.31 6.61 -2.04
CA GLU A 119 5.03 6.11 -2.54
C GLU A 119 4.06 7.27 -2.71
N TYR A 120 3.37 7.31 -3.85
CA TYR A 120 2.27 8.22 -4.09
C TYR A 120 1.08 7.45 -4.63
N TYR A 121 -0.06 7.62 -4.00
CA TYR A 121 -1.33 7.05 -4.40
C TYR A 121 -2.38 8.16 -4.53
N ALA A 122 -2.93 8.33 -5.74
CA ALA A 122 -4.07 9.18 -5.99
C ALA A 122 -5.29 8.30 -6.29
N PRO A 123 -6.35 8.32 -5.46
CA PRO A 123 -7.53 7.46 -5.65
C PRO A 123 -8.30 7.79 -6.94
N PHE A 124 -8.12 8.99 -7.47
CA PHE A 124 -8.65 9.39 -8.77
C PHE A 124 -7.84 10.53 -9.39
N LEU A 125 -7.61 10.42 -10.69
CA LEU A 125 -6.88 11.41 -11.49
C LEU A 125 -7.73 12.64 -11.83
N SER A 126 -9.04 12.48 -11.91
CA SER A 126 -9.97 13.54 -12.30
C SER A 126 -11.14 13.65 -11.34
N SER A 127 -11.40 14.85 -10.85
CA SER A 127 -12.54 15.14 -9.97
C SER A 127 -13.90 14.88 -10.64
N LYS A 128 -13.97 14.98 -11.99
CA LYS A 128 -15.19 14.71 -12.75
C LYS A 128 -15.46 13.22 -12.93
N ARG A 129 -14.41 12.40 -13.07
CA ARG A 129 -14.49 10.95 -13.25
C ARG A 129 -13.70 10.24 -12.14
N LYS A 130 -14.30 10.11 -10.96
CA LYS A 130 -13.69 9.50 -9.77
C LYS A 130 -13.58 7.97 -9.89
N LYS A 131 -13.03 7.46 -11.00
CA LYS A 131 -12.96 6.02 -11.28
C LYS A 131 -11.56 5.49 -11.51
N THR A 132 -10.60 6.36 -11.87
CA THR A 132 -9.25 5.93 -12.21
C THR A 132 -8.26 6.57 -11.26
N GLY A 133 -7.56 5.74 -10.51
CA GLY A 133 -6.47 6.11 -9.61
C GLY A 133 -5.10 5.90 -10.24
N LEU A 134 -4.09 6.46 -9.59
CA LEU A 134 -2.67 6.35 -9.94
C LEU A 134 -1.90 5.86 -8.72
N PHE A 135 -0.97 4.95 -8.96
CA PHE A 135 0.00 4.50 -7.98
C PHE A 135 1.41 4.65 -8.55
N VAL A 136 2.32 5.23 -7.77
CA VAL A 136 3.74 5.33 -8.08
C VAL A 136 4.53 4.89 -6.86
N ASN A 137 5.52 4.01 -7.06
CA ASN A 137 6.44 3.62 -6.01
C ASN A 137 7.87 3.62 -6.55
N LEU A 138 8.78 4.25 -5.80
CA LEU A 138 10.21 4.27 -6.04
C LEU A 138 10.88 3.66 -4.81
N LEU A 139 11.77 2.70 -5.00
CA LEU A 139 12.51 2.06 -3.92
C LEU A 139 13.99 1.94 -4.28
N TYR A 140 14.83 2.27 -3.32
CA TYR A 140 16.24 1.95 -3.30
C TYR A 140 16.61 1.30 -1.98
N THR A 141 17.24 0.12 -2.01
CA THR A 141 17.76 -0.53 -0.81
C THR A 141 19.17 -1.04 -1.03
N ASN A 142 19.97 -0.95 0.03
CA ASN A 142 21.26 -1.65 0.16
C ASN A 142 21.24 -2.46 1.44
N ASN A 143 21.49 -3.75 1.33
CA ASN A 143 21.43 -4.72 2.42
C ASN A 143 22.81 -5.30 2.70
N ARG A 144 23.15 -5.41 3.98
CA ARG A 144 24.37 -6.09 4.49
C ARG A 144 24.13 -7.57 4.79
N ASP A 145 22.90 -8.03 4.64
CA ASP A 145 22.55 -9.44 4.72
C ASP A 145 21.90 -9.92 3.44
N LEU A 146 22.13 -11.18 3.11
CA LEU A 146 21.59 -11.81 1.92
C LEU A 146 21.25 -13.26 2.22
N ASN A 147 20.01 -13.67 1.90
CA ASN A 147 19.68 -15.07 1.75
C ASN A 147 20.22 -15.54 0.40
N PHE A 148 21.32 -16.29 0.41
CA PHE A 148 21.98 -16.73 -0.82
C PHE A 148 21.68 -18.18 -1.22
N ALA A 149 21.10 -18.98 -0.32
CA ALA A 149 20.77 -20.38 -0.56
C ALA A 149 19.63 -20.88 0.31
N THR A 150 19.10 -22.06 -0.04
CA THR A 150 18.20 -22.84 0.81
C THR A 150 18.80 -24.21 1.01
N ALA A 151 19.05 -24.61 2.25
CA ALA A 151 19.56 -25.93 2.61
C ALA A 151 18.67 -26.55 3.69
N ASN A 152 18.32 -27.83 3.56
CA ASN A 152 17.47 -28.56 4.50
C ASN A 152 16.15 -27.84 4.84
N ASN A 153 15.50 -27.25 3.83
CA ASN A 153 14.27 -26.45 3.97
C ASN A 153 14.43 -25.17 4.82
N GLN A 154 15.65 -24.72 5.05
CA GLN A 154 15.95 -23.50 5.79
C GLN A 154 16.69 -22.51 4.90
N GLN A 155 16.41 -21.24 5.06
CA GLN A 155 17.11 -20.16 4.39
C GLN A 155 18.50 -19.99 5.00
N VAL A 156 19.53 -19.92 4.15
CA VAL A 156 20.90 -19.70 4.54
C VAL A 156 21.27 -18.25 4.25
N PHE A 157 21.66 -17.54 5.29
CA PHE A 157 22.05 -16.13 5.21
C PHE A 157 23.55 -15.96 5.33
N TYR A 158 24.08 -15.05 4.53
CA TYR A 158 25.37 -14.45 4.75
C TYR A 158 25.18 -12.99 5.17
N ARG A 159 26.02 -12.52 6.08
CA ARG A 159 25.95 -11.16 6.64
C ARG A 159 27.36 -10.59 6.75
N ASP A 160 27.51 -9.38 6.27
CA ASP A 160 28.74 -8.61 6.41
C ASP A 160 28.39 -7.25 7.05
N PRO A 161 28.94 -6.92 8.24
CA PRO A 161 28.66 -5.65 8.90
C PRO A 161 29.27 -4.44 8.20
N ASP A 162 30.26 -4.66 7.34
CA ASP A 162 31.07 -3.59 6.74
C ASP A 162 30.77 -3.38 5.24
N GLN A 163 30.20 -4.42 4.55
CA GLN A 163 29.92 -4.36 3.12
C GLN A 163 28.44 -4.53 2.80
N PHE A 164 27.98 -3.86 1.75
CA PHE A 164 26.65 -4.11 1.20
C PHE A 164 26.71 -5.24 0.18
N LEU A 165 25.97 -6.30 0.44
CA LEU A 165 25.94 -7.51 -0.37
C LEU A 165 24.91 -7.46 -1.49
N PHE A 166 23.83 -6.70 -1.30
CA PHE A 166 22.71 -6.67 -2.21
C PHE A 166 22.10 -5.29 -2.32
N SER A 167 21.99 -4.77 -3.54
CA SER A 167 21.33 -3.51 -3.87
C SER A 167 20.09 -3.77 -4.74
N ARG A 168 18.99 -3.16 -4.41
CA ARG A 168 17.75 -3.22 -5.18
C ARG A 168 17.25 -1.83 -5.49
N ARG A 169 16.93 -1.61 -6.77
CA ARG A 169 16.19 -0.44 -7.24
C ARG A 169 14.89 -0.91 -7.87
N ARG A 170 13.80 -0.26 -7.54
CA ARG A 170 12.46 -0.57 -8.05
C ARG A 170 11.75 0.72 -8.41
N PHE A 171 11.09 0.70 -9.55
CA PHE A 171 10.12 1.68 -9.96
C PHE A 171 8.83 0.94 -10.31
N ILE A 172 7.68 1.39 -9.81
CA ILE A 172 6.37 0.88 -10.20
C ILE A 172 5.47 2.07 -10.55
N LEU A 173 4.81 1.96 -11.69
CA LEU A 173 3.75 2.85 -12.13
C LEU A 173 2.49 2.01 -12.35
N GLY A 174 1.40 2.32 -11.64
CA GLY A 174 0.15 1.60 -11.71
C GLY A 174 -1.03 2.53 -11.96
N LEU A 175 -1.98 2.02 -12.70
CA LEU A 175 -3.32 2.60 -12.86
C LEU A 175 -4.34 1.64 -12.29
N GLU A 176 -5.27 2.17 -11.51
CA GLU A 176 -6.37 1.43 -10.92
C GLU A 176 -7.69 2.01 -11.43
N HIS A 177 -8.56 1.17 -11.97
CA HIS A 177 -9.87 1.58 -12.48
C HIS A 177 -10.99 0.89 -11.71
N ARG A 178 -11.86 1.69 -11.10
CA ARG A 178 -13.04 1.22 -10.38
C ARG A 178 -14.24 1.14 -11.33
N ASN A 179 -14.54 -0.08 -11.77
CA ASN A 179 -15.68 -0.35 -12.66
C ASN A 179 -17.02 -0.16 -11.93
N SER A 180 -17.07 -0.63 -10.66
CA SER A 180 -18.23 -0.50 -9.78
C SER A 180 -17.77 -0.33 -8.33
N ILE A 181 -18.72 -0.22 -7.40
CA ILE A 181 -18.41 -0.19 -5.96
C ILE A 181 -17.78 -1.49 -5.46
N TYR A 182 -17.94 -2.59 -6.22
CA TYR A 182 -17.46 -3.92 -5.86
C TYR A 182 -16.29 -4.39 -6.72
N LEU A 183 -16.06 -3.82 -7.90
CA LEU A 183 -15.08 -4.31 -8.86
C LEU A 183 -14.06 -3.22 -9.17
N THR A 184 -12.81 -3.54 -8.89
CA THR A 184 -11.65 -2.72 -9.22
C THR A 184 -10.65 -3.53 -10.05
N GLN A 185 -10.09 -2.93 -11.08
CA GLN A 185 -9.05 -3.50 -11.91
C GLN A 185 -7.82 -2.63 -11.86
N GLY A 186 -6.64 -3.23 -11.82
CA GLY A 186 -5.36 -2.55 -11.79
C GLY A 186 -4.44 -3.05 -12.89
N LEU A 187 -3.67 -2.16 -13.47
CA LEU A 187 -2.57 -2.49 -14.37
C LEU A 187 -1.34 -1.73 -13.90
N SER A 188 -0.23 -2.44 -13.69
CA SER A 188 1.02 -1.80 -13.30
C SER A 188 2.22 -2.30 -14.11
N LEU A 189 3.14 -1.38 -14.38
CA LEU A 189 4.46 -1.61 -14.96
C LEU A 189 5.50 -1.40 -13.88
N GLY A 190 6.34 -2.41 -13.65
CA GLY A 190 7.48 -2.35 -12.75
C GLY A 190 8.80 -2.42 -13.49
N GLY A 191 9.78 -1.63 -13.07
CA GLY A 191 11.18 -1.73 -13.48
C GLY A 191 12.06 -2.08 -12.29
N TYR A 192 12.92 -3.07 -12.45
CA TYR A 192 13.75 -3.61 -11.38
C TYR A 192 15.21 -3.66 -11.81
N LYS A 193 16.09 -3.33 -10.87
CA LYS A 193 17.52 -3.57 -10.99
C LYS A 193 18.04 -4.13 -9.68
N TYR A 194 18.64 -5.31 -9.76
CA TYR A 194 19.34 -5.99 -8.67
C TYR A 194 20.83 -5.99 -8.95
N ILE A 195 21.63 -5.78 -7.92
CA ILE A 195 23.09 -5.83 -7.98
C ILE A 195 23.54 -6.56 -6.74
N ILE A 196 24.46 -7.53 -6.91
CA ILE A 196 25.12 -8.25 -5.83
C ILE A 196 26.60 -7.88 -5.78
N ASP A 197 27.18 -8.03 -4.61
CA ASP A 197 28.63 -7.97 -4.44
C ASP A 197 29.31 -9.16 -5.14
N GLU A 198 30.55 -8.95 -5.61
CA GLU A 198 31.33 -9.99 -6.29
C GLU A 198 31.51 -11.24 -5.42
N TYR A 199 31.69 -11.08 -4.12
CA TYR A 199 31.82 -12.18 -3.17
C TYR A 199 30.61 -13.12 -3.17
N VAL A 200 29.41 -12.58 -3.42
CA VAL A 200 28.18 -13.40 -3.49
C VAL A 200 28.22 -14.37 -4.67
N GLU A 201 28.68 -13.92 -5.83
CA GLU A 201 28.77 -14.75 -7.04
C GLU A 201 29.95 -15.73 -6.95
N SER A 202 31.14 -15.28 -6.48
CA SER A 202 32.36 -16.08 -6.49
C SER A 202 32.38 -17.15 -5.40
N ASP A 203 31.94 -16.82 -4.19
CA ASP A 203 32.17 -17.64 -3.00
C ASP A 203 30.91 -18.23 -2.37
N LEU A 204 29.76 -17.60 -2.55
CA LEU A 204 28.52 -18.02 -1.90
C LEU A 204 27.57 -18.80 -2.84
N ASN A 205 27.27 -18.24 -3.99
CA ASN A 205 26.34 -18.84 -4.95
C ASN A 205 26.56 -18.29 -6.36
N SER A 206 27.28 -19.03 -7.16
CA SER A 206 27.59 -18.65 -8.56
C SER A 206 26.37 -18.56 -9.47
N ASP A 207 25.24 -19.17 -9.10
CA ASP A 207 23.97 -19.12 -9.84
C ASP A 207 23.05 -18.00 -9.35
N PHE A 208 23.46 -17.25 -8.34
CA PHE A 208 22.67 -16.10 -7.88
C PHE A 208 22.50 -15.09 -9.01
N LEU A 209 21.31 -14.55 -9.18
CA LEU A 209 20.95 -13.69 -10.32
C LEU A 209 21.24 -14.31 -11.71
N LEU A 210 21.12 -15.64 -11.86
CA LEU A 210 21.42 -16.38 -13.11
C LEU A 210 22.90 -16.27 -13.52
N GLY A 211 23.83 -16.29 -12.56
CA GLY A 211 25.25 -16.18 -12.82
C GLY A 211 25.68 -14.78 -13.31
N GLN A 212 25.03 -13.74 -12.83
CA GLN A 212 25.34 -12.35 -13.17
C GLN A 212 25.42 -11.51 -11.90
N GLN A 213 26.34 -10.56 -11.84
CA GLN A 213 26.41 -9.60 -10.73
C GLN A 213 25.28 -8.58 -10.74
N GLN A 214 24.61 -8.41 -11.88
CA GLN A 214 23.47 -7.51 -11.97
C GLN A 214 22.37 -8.11 -12.85
N GLN A 215 21.14 -7.95 -12.40
CA GLN A 215 19.95 -8.32 -13.15
C GLN A 215 19.03 -7.10 -13.32
N ARG A 216 18.49 -6.94 -14.53
CA ARG A 216 17.46 -5.92 -14.82
C ARG A 216 16.29 -6.62 -15.47
N PHE A 217 15.08 -6.22 -15.12
CA PHE A 217 13.88 -6.71 -15.78
C PHE A 217 12.72 -5.75 -15.61
N PHE A 218 11.76 -5.87 -16.51
CA PHE A 218 10.45 -5.26 -16.34
C PHE A 218 9.42 -6.31 -15.92
N SER A 219 8.39 -5.87 -15.20
CA SER A 219 7.22 -6.67 -14.91
C SER A 219 5.96 -5.96 -15.36
N LEU A 220 4.99 -6.75 -15.81
CA LEU A 220 3.63 -6.28 -16.06
C LEU A 220 2.70 -7.05 -15.12
N GLU A 221 1.89 -6.34 -14.37
CA GLU A 221 0.94 -6.93 -13.42
C GLU A 221 -0.47 -6.44 -13.70
N TYR A 222 -1.40 -7.39 -13.77
CA TYR A 222 -2.83 -7.12 -13.84
C TYR A 222 -3.52 -7.68 -12.61
N THR A 223 -4.29 -6.82 -11.93
CA THR A 223 -5.02 -7.16 -10.70
C THR A 223 -6.51 -6.99 -10.92
N VAL A 224 -7.30 -7.96 -10.46
CA VAL A 224 -8.75 -7.87 -10.37
C VAL A 224 -9.15 -8.06 -8.92
N LEU A 225 -9.83 -7.07 -8.36
CA LEU A 225 -10.37 -7.11 -7.00
C LEU A 225 -11.89 -7.04 -7.07
N TRP A 226 -12.54 -8.07 -6.55
CA TRP A 226 -13.98 -8.15 -6.38
C TRP A 226 -14.31 -8.28 -4.89
N ASP A 227 -14.89 -7.23 -4.29
CA ASP A 227 -15.18 -7.15 -2.87
C ASP A 227 -16.65 -6.81 -2.63
N LYS A 228 -17.44 -7.82 -2.29
CA LYS A 228 -18.86 -7.74 -1.97
C LYS A 228 -19.14 -8.11 -0.50
N ARG A 229 -18.16 -7.91 0.37
CA ARG A 229 -18.36 -8.10 1.81
C ARG A 229 -19.28 -7.02 2.35
N ASP A 230 -20.12 -7.39 3.31
CA ASP A 230 -20.95 -6.46 4.09
C ASP A 230 -20.08 -5.44 4.83
N GLU A 231 -19.10 -5.91 5.62
CA GLU A 231 -18.10 -5.10 6.31
C GLU A 231 -16.69 -5.60 6.00
N ARG A 232 -15.73 -4.68 5.84
CA ARG A 232 -14.35 -5.05 5.53
C ARG A 232 -13.57 -5.58 6.72
N PRO A 233 -13.65 -4.94 7.93
CA PRO A 233 -12.87 -5.38 9.10
C PRO A 233 -13.31 -6.74 9.64
N TYR A 234 -14.63 -6.97 9.74
CA TYR A 234 -15.22 -8.17 10.34
C TYR A 234 -16.40 -8.66 9.48
N PRO A 235 -16.12 -9.22 8.30
CA PRO A 235 -17.17 -9.62 7.37
C PRO A 235 -17.96 -10.82 7.90
N MET A 236 -19.28 -10.70 7.91
CA MET A 236 -20.21 -11.75 8.29
C MET A 236 -20.88 -12.38 7.07
N ASP A 237 -21.01 -11.62 5.97
CA ASP A 237 -21.60 -12.10 4.72
C ASP A 237 -20.87 -11.52 3.52
N GLY A 238 -20.91 -12.26 2.40
CA GLY A 238 -20.40 -11.80 1.12
C GLY A 238 -19.20 -12.55 0.58
N ILE A 239 -18.60 -11.97 -0.45
CA ILE A 239 -17.48 -12.57 -1.20
C ILE A 239 -16.37 -11.54 -1.37
N TYR A 240 -15.15 -12.01 -1.17
CA TYR A 240 -13.93 -11.30 -1.54
C TYR A 240 -13.13 -12.17 -2.50
N SER A 241 -12.68 -11.60 -3.61
CA SER A 241 -11.75 -12.26 -4.52
C SER A 241 -10.72 -11.25 -5.03
N ARG A 242 -9.45 -11.58 -4.88
CA ARG A 242 -8.34 -10.82 -5.46
C ARG A 242 -7.49 -11.75 -6.30
N SER A 243 -7.44 -11.51 -7.62
CA SER A 243 -6.59 -12.25 -8.55
C SER A 243 -5.52 -11.32 -9.11
N VAL A 244 -4.29 -11.82 -9.15
CA VAL A 244 -3.12 -11.11 -9.66
C VAL A 244 -2.43 -11.98 -10.69
N LEU A 245 -2.30 -11.47 -11.90
CA LEU A 245 -1.48 -12.07 -12.95
C LEU A 245 -0.26 -11.17 -13.15
N ARG A 246 0.94 -11.71 -12.88
CA ARG A 246 2.20 -10.99 -13.03
C ARG A 246 3.13 -11.72 -13.99
N LYS A 247 3.62 -10.99 -14.98
CA LYS A 247 4.69 -11.41 -15.87
C LYS A 247 5.96 -10.65 -15.48
N GLU A 248 7.00 -11.39 -15.12
CA GLU A 248 8.35 -10.86 -14.87
C GLU A 248 9.28 -11.30 -16.01
N GLY A 249 10.10 -10.35 -16.49
CA GLY A 249 10.91 -10.51 -17.67
C GLY A 249 10.07 -10.39 -18.96
N LEU A 250 10.33 -9.36 -19.73
CA LEU A 250 9.65 -9.08 -21.00
C LEU A 250 10.55 -9.41 -22.21
N GLY A 251 11.70 -10.08 -21.98
CA GLY A 251 12.64 -10.49 -23.03
C GLY A 251 13.55 -9.36 -23.53
N LEU A 252 13.67 -8.26 -22.75
CA LEU A 252 14.49 -7.10 -23.13
C LEU A 252 15.94 -7.21 -22.65
N PHE A 253 16.17 -8.03 -21.62
CA PHE A 253 17.46 -8.27 -21.00
C PHE A 253 17.67 -9.79 -20.89
N LYS A 254 18.83 -10.21 -20.40
CA LYS A 254 19.07 -11.62 -20.03
C LYS A 254 18.48 -11.89 -18.63
N GLU A 255 17.19 -11.73 -18.50
CA GLU A 255 16.45 -11.89 -17.26
C GLU A 255 15.69 -13.20 -17.18
N SER A 256 15.29 -13.59 -15.96
CA SER A 256 14.34 -14.68 -15.77
C SER A 256 12.99 -14.34 -16.39
N ASN A 257 12.32 -15.35 -16.95
CA ASN A 257 11.05 -15.21 -17.64
C ASN A 257 9.97 -15.99 -16.88
N ASN A 258 9.33 -15.31 -15.90
CA ASN A 258 8.38 -15.94 -15.00
C ASN A 258 6.97 -15.40 -15.22
N LEU A 259 5.99 -16.30 -15.06
CA LEU A 259 4.57 -15.94 -15.02
C LEU A 259 3.97 -16.43 -13.70
N PHE A 260 3.39 -15.51 -12.94
CA PHE A 260 2.75 -15.79 -11.67
C PHE A 260 1.26 -15.52 -11.76
N LEU A 261 0.48 -16.47 -11.24
CA LEU A 261 -0.95 -16.29 -10.98
C LEU A 261 -1.17 -16.52 -9.48
N SER A 262 -1.75 -15.54 -8.82
CA SER A 262 -2.15 -15.64 -7.41
C SER A 262 -3.62 -15.28 -7.30
N THR A 263 -4.38 -16.06 -6.54
CA THR A 263 -5.80 -15.79 -6.25
C THR A 263 -6.06 -16.00 -4.77
N ASP A 264 -6.61 -14.98 -4.12
CA ASP A 264 -7.16 -15.03 -2.78
C ASP A 264 -8.69 -14.98 -2.90
N PHE A 265 -9.36 -16.04 -2.49
CA PHE A 265 -10.80 -16.14 -2.52
C PHE A 265 -11.32 -16.41 -1.12
N ARG A 266 -12.30 -15.61 -0.67
CA ARG A 266 -12.92 -15.74 0.66
C ARG A 266 -14.43 -15.62 0.51
N TYR A 267 -15.14 -16.56 1.13
CA TYR A 267 -16.59 -16.58 1.22
C TYR A 267 -17.02 -16.50 2.69
N TYR A 268 -17.90 -15.59 2.99
CA TYR A 268 -18.43 -15.34 4.33
C TYR A 268 -19.91 -15.61 4.33
N LYS A 269 -20.39 -16.31 5.37
CA LYS A 269 -21.80 -16.55 5.59
C LYS A 269 -22.07 -16.72 7.08
N GLN A 270 -22.97 -15.92 7.60
CA GLN A 270 -23.45 -16.04 8.96
C GLN A 270 -24.34 -17.27 9.08
N PHE A 271 -24.05 -18.16 10.02
CA PHE A 271 -24.82 -19.38 10.26
C PHE A 271 -25.81 -19.26 11.41
N THR A 272 -25.65 -18.24 12.26
CA THR A 272 -26.50 -18.05 13.45
C THR A 272 -26.76 -16.56 13.65
N GLU A 273 -28.02 -16.18 13.78
CA GLU A 273 -28.37 -14.85 14.28
C GLU A 273 -28.08 -14.82 15.79
N ARG A 274 -27.36 -13.80 16.24
CA ARG A 274 -27.16 -13.54 17.67
C ARG A 274 -28.10 -12.47 18.14
#